data_2d66f9cf823075cb42b929deb1648d8a
#
_entry.id   2d66f9cf823075cb42b929deb1648d8a
#
_cell.length_a   1.000
_cell.length_b   1.000
_cell.length_c   1.000
_cell.angle_alpha   90.00
_cell.angle_beta   90.00
_cell.angle_gamma   90.00
#
_symmetry.space_group_name_H-M   'P 1'
#
loop_
_entity.id
_entity.type
_entity.pdbx_description
1 polymer ?
#
loop_
_entity_poly.entity_id
_entity_poly.type
_entity_poly.pdbx_seq_one_letter_code
_entity_poly.pdbx_strand_id
1 'polypeptide(L)'
;MATELVLLSDVEVTADRIVRAAADAHPEGTYVSYRGGDIGQLVDVDANPVLTIFASRPVAHPREAAAAVVDPPASFALWTEVNIPSGDPTPGRGIAEAIAAAVGGVIKERV
;
A
#
# COMPACT_ATOMS: atom_id res chain seq x y z
N MET A 1 -4.18 -12.90 -11.85
CA MET A 1 -4.41 -11.45 -11.99
C MET A 1 -3.84 -10.71 -10.80
N ALA A 2 -3.26 -9.54 -11.05
CA ALA A 2 -2.82 -8.69 -9.95
C ALA A 2 -4.03 -8.12 -9.20
N THR A 3 -3.84 -7.86 -7.90
CA THR A 3 -4.86 -7.23 -7.08
C THR A 3 -4.50 -5.76 -6.89
N GLU A 4 -5.42 -4.88 -7.24
CA GLU A 4 -5.24 -3.44 -7.07
C GLU A 4 -5.97 -2.97 -5.81
N LEU A 5 -5.21 -2.37 -4.90
CA LEU A 5 -5.71 -1.83 -3.64
C LEU A 5 -5.37 -0.37 -3.52
N VAL A 6 -6.06 0.33 -2.63
CA VAL A 6 -5.76 1.71 -2.30
C VAL A 6 -5.68 1.84 -0.79
N LEU A 7 -4.62 2.48 -0.31
CA LEU A 7 -4.48 2.83 1.08
C LEU A 7 -4.90 4.30 1.23
N LEU A 8 -5.93 4.53 2.04
CA LEU A 8 -6.46 5.85 2.31
C LEU A 8 -6.07 6.27 3.73
N SER A 9 -5.41 7.42 3.85
CA SER A 9 -4.88 7.87 5.14
C SER A 9 -4.81 9.40 5.20
N ASP A 10 -4.57 9.92 6.41
CA ASP A 10 -4.24 11.32 6.61
C ASP A 10 -2.74 11.52 6.84
N VAL A 11 -2.01 10.43 7.04
CA VAL A 11 -0.57 10.43 7.27
C VAL A 11 0.12 9.84 6.04
N GLU A 12 1.21 10.49 5.60
CA GLU A 12 1.98 10.03 4.45
C GLU A 12 2.62 8.66 4.70
N VAL A 13 2.53 7.80 3.69
CA VAL A 13 3.18 6.49 3.70
C VAL A 13 4.62 6.67 3.20
N THR A 14 5.55 6.84 4.14
CA THR A 14 6.97 7.02 3.82
C THR A 14 7.68 5.68 3.73
N ALA A 15 8.85 5.67 3.08
CA ALA A 15 9.68 4.47 2.99
C ALA A 15 10.02 3.92 4.38
N ASP A 16 10.31 4.78 5.35
CA ASP A 16 10.62 4.38 6.71
C ASP A 16 9.45 3.66 7.37
N ARG A 17 8.22 4.15 7.17
CA ARG A 17 7.01 3.50 7.70
C ARG A 17 6.75 2.15 7.04
N ILE A 18 6.99 2.07 5.73
CA ILE A 18 6.84 0.82 4.98
C ILE A 18 7.81 -0.23 5.52
N VAL A 19 9.08 0.13 5.66
CA VAL A 19 10.12 -0.79 6.12
C VAL A 19 9.82 -1.30 7.54
N ARG A 20 9.40 -0.43 8.44
CA ARG A 20 9.06 -0.82 9.80
C ARG A 20 7.86 -1.76 9.87
N ALA A 21 6.82 -1.44 9.13
CA ALA A 21 5.62 -2.29 9.09
C ALA A 21 5.93 -3.65 8.45
N ALA A 22 6.69 -3.65 7.37
CA ALA A 22 7.07 -4.86 6.66
C ALA A 22 7.99 -5.76 7.50
N ALA A 23 8.85 -5.17 8.33
CA ALA A 23 9.74 -5.95 9.20
C ALA A 23 8.96 -6.85 10.16
N ASP A 24 7.81 -6.39 10.64
CA ASP A 24 6.95 -7.17 11.52
C ASP A 24 6.10 -8.19 10.75
N ALA A 25 5.54 -7.79 9.61
CA ALA A 25 4.61 -8.62 8.85
C ALA A 25 5.31 -9.63 7.94
N HIS A 26 6.53 -9.32 7.49
CA HIS A 26 7.27 -10.13 6.52
C HIS A 26 8.77 -10.00 6.77
N PRO A 27 9.29 -10.54 7.88
CA PRO A 27 10.69 -10.32 8.31
C PRO A 27 11.74 -10.82 7.33
N GLU A 28 11.41 -11.78 6.47
CA GLU A 28 12.34 -12.34 5.49
C GLU A 28 12.43 -11.50 4.21
N GLY A 29 11.55 -10.52 4.06
CA GLY A 29 11.47 -9.71 2.87
C GLY A 29 12.49 -8.60 2.81
N THR A 30 12.64 -8.04 1.61
CA THR A 30 13.52 -6.90 1.35
C THR A 30 12.71 -5.80 0.68
N TYR A 31 12.94 -4.57 1.10
CA TYR A 31 12.33 -3.39 0.48
C TYR A 31 13.30 -2.80 -0.54
N VAL A 32 12.82 -2.59 -1.76
CA VAL A 32 13.58 -1.97 -2.85
C VAL A 32 12.80 -0.76 -3.34
N SER A 33 13.45 0.38 -3.52
CA SER A 33 12.80 1.57 -4.05
C SER A 33 13.34 1.92 -5.43
N TYR A 34 12.48 2.49 -6.26
CA TYR A 34 12.78 2.92 -7.62
C TYR A 34 12.33 4.36 -7.82
N ARG A 35 12.88 5.02 -8.81
CA ARG A 35 12.51 6.38 -9.23
C ARG A 35 12.54 7.38 -8.07
N GLY A 36 13.61 7.37 -7.30
CA GLY A 36 13.77 8.32 -6.21
C GLY A 36 12.78 8.15 -5.06
N GLY A 37 12.19 6.95 -4.93
CA GLY A 37 11.21 6.67 -3.88
C GLY A 37 9.77 6.72 -4.33
N ASP A 38 9.49 7.03 -5.61
CA ASP A 38 8.12 7.07 -6.13
C ASP A 38 7.49 5.69 -6.19
N ILE A 39 8.30 4.63 -6.32
CA ILE A 39 7.84 3.25 -6.36
C ILE A 39 8.64 2.44 -5.34
N GLY A 40 7.94 1.76 -4.45
CA GLY A 40 8.55 0.80 -3.52
C GLY A 40 8.06 -0.61 -3.82
N GLN A 41 8.92 -1.59 -3.63
CA GLN A 41 8.57 -2.99 -3.84
C GLN A 41 9.10 -3.83 -2.70
N LEU A 42 8.25 -4.69 -2.16
CA LEU A 42 8.63 -5.70 -1.20
C LEU A 42 8.79 -7.02 -1.94
N VAL A 43 9.93 -7.66 -1.75
CA VAL A 43 10.26 -8.93 -2.37
C VAL A 43 10.53 -9.98 -1.29
N ASP A 44 10.29 -11.24 -1.61
CA ASP A 44 10.55 -12.35 -0.70
C ASP A 44 12.03 -12.79 -0.76
N VAL A 45 12.37 -13.88 -0.07
CA VAL A 45 13.74 -14.41 -0.01
C VAL A 45 14.26 -14.82 -1.37
N ASP A 46 13.37 -15.16 -2.30
CA ASP A 46 13.73 -15.58 -3.67
C ASP A 46 13.70 -14.40 -4.64
N ALA A 47 13.60 -13.18 -4.13
CA ALA A 47 13.50 -11.94 -4.90
C ALA A 47 12.23 -11.84 -5.77
N ASN A 48 11.18 -12.58 -5.42
CA ASN A 48 9.88 -12.45 -6.08
C ASN A 48 9.09 -11.29 -5.46
N PRO A 49 8.48 -10.44 -6.28
CA PRO A 49 7.68 -9.33 -5.73
C PRO A 49 6.45 -9.83 -4.99
N VAL A 50 6.22 -9.29 -3.81
CA VAL A 50 5.06 -9.59 -2.97
C VAL A 50 4.07 -8.45 -2.98
N LEU A 51 4.56 -7.21 -3.10
CA LEU A 51 3.74 -6.00 -3.07
C LEU A 51 4.50 -4.85 -3.70
N THR A 52 3.80 -4.05 -4.50
CA THR A 52 4.32 -2.79 -5.03
C THR A 52 3.48 -1.66 -4.46
N ILE A 53 4.13 -0.62 -3.96
CA ILE A 53 3.47 0.54 -3.37
C ILE A 53 4.00 1.82 -4.01
N PHE A 54 3.09 2.72 -4.36
CA PHE A 54 3.43 3.98 -5.02
C PHE A 54 3.45 5.11 -4.00
N ALA A 55 4.00 6.26 -4.38
CA ALA A 55 4.06 7.41 -3.50
C ALA A 55 2.66 7.90 -3.12
N SER A 56 2.49 8.34 -1.87
CA SER A 56 1.24 8.94 -1.42
C SER A 56 0.99 10.24 -2.16
N ARG A 57 -0.26 10.46 -2.57
CA ARG A 57 -0.68 11.66 -3.29
C ARG A 57 -1.79 12.39 -2.53
N PRO A 58 -1.77 13.72 -2.48
CA PRO A 58 -2.89 14.47 -1.94
C PRO A 58 -4.15 14.25 -2.78
N VAL A 59 -5.29 14.16 -2.13
CA VAL A 59 -6.59 13.99 -2.80
C VAL A 59 -7.17 15.36 -3.08
N ALA A 60 -7.22 15.74 -4.37
CA ALA A 60 -7.77 17.02 -4.79
C ALA A 60 -9.30 17.02 -4.82
N HIS A 61 -9.91 15.89 -5.12
CA HIS A 61 -11.35 15.72 -5.27
C HIS A 61 -11.86 14.54 -4.43
N PRO A 62 -12.08 14.74 -3.11
CA PRO A 62 -12.43 13.64 -2.20
C PRO A 62 -13.66 12.84 -2.60
N ARG A 63 -14.68 13.48 -3.15
CA ARG A 63 -15.91 12.78 -3.57
C ARG A 63 -15.64 11.84 -4.76
N GLU A 64 -14.84 12.29 -5.72
CA GLU A 64 -14.48 11.47 -6.87
C GLU A 64 -13.60 10.31 -6.45
N ALA A 65 -12.64 10.56 -5.57
CA ALA A 65 -11.78 9.54 -5.03
C ALA A 65 -12.58 8.49 -4.24
N ALA A 66 -13.50 8.92 -3.40
CA ALA A 66 -14.37 8.02 -2.63
C ALA A 66 -15.20 7.12 -3.54
N ALA A 67 -15.69 7.65 -4.67
CA ALA A 67 -16.47 6.88 -5.62
C ALA A 67 -15.66 5.80 -6.33
N ALA A 68 -14.33 5.89 -6.32
CA ALA A 68 -13.44 4.94 -6.99
C ALA A 68 -13.10 3.70 -6.14
N VAL A 69 -13.49 3.67 -4.88
CA VAL A 69 -13.20 2.56 -3.96
C VAL A 69 -14.46 2.00 -3.33
N VAL A 70 -14.37 0.75 -2.88
CA VAL A 70 -15.46 0.06 -2.19
C VAL A 70 -15.50 0.52 -0.74
N ASP A 71 -16.66 0.91 -0.25
CA ASP A 71 -16.89 1.28 1.16
C ASP A 71 -15.87 2.31 1.67
N PRO A 72 -15.80 3.51 1.07
CA PRO A 72 -14.80 4.51 1.45
C PRO A 72 -15.00 5.02 2.88
N PRO A 73 -13.91 5.42 3.58
CA PRO A 73 -14.02 6.08 4.86
C PRO A 73 -14.68 7.46 4.71
N ALA A 74 -15.15 8.02 5.82
CA ALA A 74 -15.84 9.31 5.82
C ALA A 74 -14.94 10.45 5.32
N SER A 75 -13.64 10.38 5.61
CA SER A 75 -12.67 11.38 5.14
C SER A 75 -11.28 10.77 5.05
N PHE A 76 -10.48 11.32 4.16
CA PHE A 76 -9.07 10.98 3.98
C PHE A 76 -8.40 12.07 3.15
N ALA A 77 -7.12 12.32 3.42
CA ALA A 77 -6.37 13.36 2.73
C ALA A 77 -5.42 12.81 1.67
N LEU A 78 -4.98 11.55 1.81
CA LEU A 78 -3.95 10.95 0.97
C LEU A 78 -4.43 9.64 0.35
N TRP A 79 -3.97 9.41 -0.88
CA TRP A 79 -4.26 8.24 -1.69
C TRP A 79 -2.94 7.56 -2.05
N THR A 80 -2.78 6.30 -1.66
CA THR A 80 -1.57 5.52 -1.94
C THR A 80 -1.97 4.24 -2.66
N GLU A 81 -1.54 4.08 -3.90
CA GLU A 81 -1.83 2.89 -4.68
C GLU A 81 -0.94 1.73 -4.27
N VAL A 82 -1.52 0.55 -4.15
CA VAL A 82 -0.85 -0.68 -3.77
C VAL A 82 -1.25 -1.77 -4.74
N ASN A 83 -0.27 -2.45 -5.32
CA ASN A 83 -0.52 -3.58 -6.23
C ASN A 83 0.08 -4.85 -5.65
N ILE A 84 -0.70 -5.92 -5.66
CA ILE A 84 -0.25 -7.25 -5.28
C ILE A 84 -0.16 -8.08 -6.55
N PRO A 85 1.02 -8.64 -6.89
CA PRO A 85 1.18 -9.44 -8.10
C PRO A 85 0.25 -10.65 -8.13
N SER A 86 0.03 -11.20 -9.30
CA SER A 86 -0.77 -12.42 -9.45
C SER A 86 -0.13 -13.58 -8.70
N GLY A 87 -0.98 -14.50 -8.23
CA GLY A 87 -0.61 -15.59 -7.36
C GLY A 87 -1.35 -15.50 -6.05
N ASP A 88 -0.80 -16.03 -4.97
CA ASP A 88 -1.42 -15.94 -3.65
C ASP A 88 -1.31 -14.51 -3.09
N PRO A 89 -2.41 -13.80 -2.91
CA PRO A 89 -2.37 -12.42 -2.42
C PRO A 89 -2.19 -12.29 -0.90
N THR A 90 -2.24 -13.40 -0.17
CA THR A 90 -2.27 -13.38 1.29
C THR A 90 -1.06 -12.67 1.92
N PRO A 91 0.19 -12.95 1.51
CA PRO A 91 1.34 -12.25 2.09
C PRO A 91 1.30 -10.74 1.80
N GLY A 92 0.97 -10.36 0.57
CA GLY A 92 0.88 -8.95 0.18
C GLY A 92 -0.23 -8.21 0.93
N ARG A 93 -1.38 -8.83 1.10
CA ARG A 93 -2.48 -8.25 1.89
C ARG A 93 -2.09 -8.04 3.34
N GLY A 94 -1.40 -9.00 3.96
CA GLY A 94 -0.94 -8.87 5.33
C GLY A 94 0.01 -7.69 5.51
N ILE A 95 0.92 -7.50 4.56
CA ILE A 95 1.85 -6.36 4.56
C ILE A 95 1.09 -5.04 4.35
N ALA A 96 0.16 -5.00 3.39
CA ALA A 96 -0.64 -3.81 3.14
C ALA A 96 -1.44 -3.39 4.36
N GLU A 97 -2.07 -4.34 5.05
CA GLU A 97 -2.81 -4.07 6.29
C GLU A 97 -1.89 -3.55 7.40
N ALA A 98 -0.68 -4.10 7.52
CA ALA A 98 0.30 -3.64 8.51
C ALA A 98 0.74 -2.21 8.22
N ILE A 99 0.96 -1.86 6.95
CA ILE A 99 1.32 -0.49 6.55
C ILE A 99 0.16 0.46 6.85
N ALA A 100 -1.05 0.07 6.51
CA ALA A 100 -2.24 0.88 6.80
C ALA A 100 -2.39 1.14 8.30
N ALA A 101 -2.22 0.11 9.13
CA ALA A 101 -2.28 0.26 10.58
C ALA A 101 -1.22 1.22 11.10
N ALA A 102 -0.02 1.18 10.53
CA ALA A 102 1.08 2.05 10.95
C ALA A 102 0.81 3.54 10.70
N VAL A 103 -0.01 3.87 9.71
CA VAL A 103 -0.37 5.26 9.38
C VAL A 103 -1.80 5.62 9.78
N GLY A 104 -2.47 4.74 10.50
CA GLY A 104 -3.87 4.98 10.90
C GLY A 104 -4.83 5.03 9.74
N GLY A 105 -4.49 4.38 8.63
CA GLY A 105 -5.29 4.36 7.42
C GLY A 105 -6.08 3.06 7.24
N VAL A 106 -6.69 2.92 6.08
CA VAL A 106 -7.46 1.74 5.71
C VAL A 106 -7.09 1.29 4.30
N ILE A 107 -7.14 -0.02 4.07
CA ILE A 107 -6.98 -0.61 2.75
C ILE A 107 -8.37 -0.83 2.15
N LYS A 108 -8.56 -0.37 0.92
CA LYS A 108 -9.82 -0.54 0.18
C LYS A 108 -9.55 -1.10 -1.21
N GLU A 109 -10.52 -1.84 -1.73
CA GLU A 109 -10.49 -2.30 -3.11
C GLU A 109 -11.05 -1.23 -4.03
N ARG A 110 -10.58 -1.21 -5.27
CA ARG A 110 -11.12 -0.30 -6.29
C ARG A 110 -12.44 -0.84 -6.81
N VAL A 111 -13.33 0.08 -7.13
CA VAL A 111 -14.63 -0.25 -7.74
C VAL A 111 -14.46 -0.79 -9.14
#